data_b60ab63ea7a19bcf1d02ba67a5361b92
#
_entry.id   b60ab63ea7a19bcf1d02ba67a5361b92
#
_cell.length_a   1.000
_cell.length_b   1.000
_cell.length_c   1.000
_cell.angle_alpha   90.00
_cell.angle_beta   90.00
_cell.angle_gamma   90.00
#
_symmetry.space_group_name_H-M   'P 1'
#
loop_
_entity.id
_entity.type
_entity.pdbx_description
1 polymer ?
#
loop_
_entity_poly.entity_id
_entity_poly.type
_entity_poly.pdbx_seq_one_letter_code
_entity_poly.pdbx_strand_id
1 'polypeptide(L)'
;MLKLVYCITKRVGLTDDEFFRYWKNIHGPIGARIPRLRKLVQSHRLTVPGDKRRPDYDGMAELWFDNWEALLAARESPQWKASSEDEKNFIDHNKVAYFVSEEHIILDRTKENK
;
A
#
# COMPACT_ATOMS: atom_id res chain seq x y z
N MET A 1 6.65 -16.35 0.79
CA MET A 1 5.51 -15.50 0.46
C MET A 1 5.91 -14.42 -0.52
N LEU A 2 5.03 -14.07 -1.42
CA LEU A 2 5.24 -12.92 -2.30
C LEU A 2 4.70 -11.67 -1.64
N LYS A 3 5.33 -10.53 -1.92
CA LYS A 3 4.85 -9.24 -1.48
C LYS A 3 4.75 -8.28 -2.67
N LEU A 4 3.56 -7.75 -2.90
CA LEU A 4 3.37 -6.65 -3.85
C LEU A 4 3.60 -5.34 -3.10
N VAL A 5 4.50 -4.53 -3.63
CA VAL A 5 4.79 -3.18 -3.10
C VAL A 5 4.20 -2.17 -4.07
N TYR A 6 3.41 -1.25 -3.54
CA TYR A 6 2.71 -0.25 -4.34
C TYR A 6 2.94 1.14 -3.75
N CYS A 7 3.76 1.94 -4.43
CA CYS A 7 4.09 3.30 -4.00
C CYS A 7 3.11 4.27 -4.64
N ILE A 8 2.51 5.14 -3.84
CA ILE A 8 1.44 6.01 -4.29
C ILE A 8 1.69 7.46 -3.94
N THR A 9 1.03 8.32 -4.71
CA THR A 9 1.08 9.78 -4.55
C THR A 9 -0.35 10.30 -4.43
N LYS A 10 -0.51 11.29 -3.60
CA LYS A 10 -1.78 11.97 -3.35
C LYS A 10 -2.36 12.55 -4.63
N ARG A 11 -3.67 12.39 -4.82
CA ARG A 11 -4.41 13.03 -5.90
C ARG A 11 -4.32 14.55 -5.75
N VAL A 12 -4.15 15.24 -6.87
CA VAL A 12 -4.16 16.70 -6.92
C VAL A 12 -5.50 17.22 -6.38
N GLY A 13 -5.45 18.22 -5.53
CA GLY A 13 -6.64 18.83 -4.94
C GLY A 13 -6.98 18.34 -3.54
N LEU A 14 -6.39 17.23 -3.10
CA LEU A 14 -6.56 16.76 -1.73
C LEU A 14 -5.48 17.35 -0.83
N THR A 15 -5.84 17.64 0.42
CA THR A 15 -4.83 17.92 1.44
C THR A 15 -4.19 16.61 1.88
N ASP A 16 -3.03 16.70 2.51
CA ASP A 16 -2.37 15.51 3.07
C ASP A 16 -3.29 14.80 4.07
N ASP A 17 -3.95 15.57 4.91
CA ASP A 17 -4.85 15.03 5.94
C ASP A 17 -6.02 14.28 5.31
N GLU A 18 -6.64 14.86 4.29
CA GLU A 18 -7.72 14.20 3.55
C GLU A 18 -7.25 12.92 2.89
N PHE A 19 -6.08 12.94 2.27
CA PHE A 19 -5.50 11.78 1.58
C PHE A 19 -5.23 10.64 2.56
N PHE A 20 -4.51 10.90 3.64
CA PHE A 20 -4.14 9.85 4.59
C PHE A 20 -5.35 9.28 5.31
N ARG A 21 -6.33 10.13 5.63
CA ARG A 21 -7.56 9.69 6.28
C ARG A 21 -8.39 8.80 5.35
N TYR A 22 -8.53 9.20 4.10
CA TYR A 22 -9.24 8.39 3.10
C TYR A 22 -8.56 7.05 2.90
N TRP A 23 -7.25 7.06 2.68
CA TRP A 23 -6.47 5.86 2.43
C TRP A 23 -6.64 4.84 3.56
N LYS A 24 -6.51 5.28 4.78
CA LYS A 24 -6.60 4.40 5.96
C LYS A 24 -8.03 3.96 6.24
N ASN A 25 -8.98 4.87 6.26
CA ASN A 25 -10.31 4.61 6.80
C ASN A 25 -11.34 4.19 5.76
N ILE A 26 -11.15 4.55 4.50
CA ILE A 26 -12.08 4.21 3.41
C ILE A 26 -11.46 3.15 2.50
N HIS A 27 -10.32 3.43 1.92
CA HIS A 27 -9.68 2.51 0.98
C HIS A 27 -9.15 1.25 1.66
N GLY A 28 -8.58 1.39 2.85
CA GLY A 28 -8.03 0.26 3.60
C GLY A 28 -9.02 -0.90 3.76
N PRO A 29 -10.23 -0.64 4.27
CA PRO A 29 -11.25 -1.69 4.39
C PRO A 29 -11.66 -2.32 3.05
N ILE A 30 -11.67 -1.54 1.97
CA ILE A 30 -11.96 -2.06 0.63
C ILE A 30 -10.86 -3.03 0.19
N GLY A 31 -9.60 -2.63 0.32
CA GLY A 31 -8.47 -3.48 -0.02
C GLY A 31 -8.37 -4.73 0.85
N ALA A 32 -8.76 -4.63 2.11
CA ALA A 32 -8.72 -5.74 3.04
C ALA A 32 -9.67 -6.89 2.66
N ARG A 33 -10.61 -6.65 1.75
CA ARG A 33 -11.55 -7.69 1.26
C ARG A 33 -10.99 -8.52 0.10
N ILE A 34 -9.82 -8.18 -0.41
CA ILE A 34 -9.20 -8.93 -1.51
C ILE A 34 -8.97 -10.37 -1.06
N PRO A 35 -9.46 -11.36 -1.83
CA PRO A 35 -9.30 -12.76 -1.44
C PRO A 35 -7.85 -13.19 -1.52
N ARG A 36 -7.48 -14.18 -0.71
CA ARG A 36 -6.13 -14.76 -0.67
C ARG A 36 -5.06 -13.81 -0.11
N LEU A 37 -5.42 -12.59 0.26
CA LEU A 37 -4.53 -11.62 0.89
C LEU A 37 -4.20 -12.06 2.31
N ARG A 38 -2.91 -12.19 2.62
CA ARG A 38 -2.46 -12.66 3.93
C ARG A 38 -2.15 -11.54 4.89
N LYS A 39 -1.75 -10.38 4.36
CA LYS A 39 -1.38 -9.23 5.17
C LYS A 39 -1.44 -7.98 4.28
N LEU A 40 -1.93 -6.90 4.83
CA LEU A 40 -2.01 -5.60 4.15
C LEU A 40 -1.49 -4.54 5.11
N VAL A 41 -0.48 -3.80 4.67
CA VAL A 41 0.12 -2.71 5.47
C VAL A 41 0.18 -1.45 4.61
N GLN A 42 -0.21 -0.34 5.20
CA GLN A 42 -0.01 0.98 4.62
C GLN A 42 1.08 1.69 5.41
N SER A 43 2.05 2.26 4.70
CA SER A 43 3.07 3.10 5.31
C SER A 43 2.86 4.52 4.83
N HIS A 44 2.41 5.37 5.73
CA HIS A 44 2.14 6.79 5.48
C HIS A 44 3.39 7.60 5.75
N ARG A 45 3.80 8.45 4.79
CA ARG A 45 5.00 9.24 5.01
C ARG A 45 4.83 10.17 6.20
N LEU A 46 5.92 10.36 6.90
CA LEU A 46 6.01 11.34 7.96
C LEU A 46 6.95 12.45 7.52
N THR A 47 6.75 13.64 8.06
CA THR A 47 7.68 14.75 7.86
C THR A 47 8.90 14.52 8.75
N VAL A 48 10.07 14.45 8.12
CA VAL A 48 11.33 14.30 8.87
C VAL A 48 11.73 15.69 9.42
N PRO A 49 11.90 15.82 10.73
CA PRO A 49 12.30 17.10 11.33
C PRO A 49 13.58 17.63 10.68
N GLY A 50 13.55 18.89 10.24
CA GLY A 50 14.69 19.54 9.62
C GLY A 50 14.91 19.21 8.15
N ASP A 51 14.19 18.27 7.59
CA ASP A 51 14.30 17.93 6.17
C ASP A 51 13.15 18.59 5.42
N LYS A 52 13.48 19.50 4.51
CA LYS A 52 12.49 20.23 3.73
C LYS A 52 12.17 19.59 2.39
N ARG A 53 12.81 18.47 2.06
CA ARG A 53 12.56 17.79 0.80
C ARG A 53 11.22 17.04 0.87
N ARG A 54 10.47 17.12 -0.22
CA ARG A 54 9.27 16.30 -0.34
C ARG A 54 9.67 14.99 -1.04
N PRO A 55 9.36 13.84 -0.48
CA PRO A 55 9.62 12.57 -1.15
C PRO A 55 8.75 12.43 -2.42
N ASP A 56 9.20 11.60 -3.34
CA ASP A 56 8.49 11.39 -4.61
C ASP A 56 7.14 10.71 -4.40
N TYR A 57 6.99 9.95 -3.32
CA TYR A 57 5.75 9.25 -3.00
C TYR A 57 5.26 9.65 -1.62
N ASP A 58 3.94 9.58 -1.44
CA ASP A 58 3.31 9.91 -0.16
C ASP A 58 3.18 8.69 0.75
N GLY A 59 3.32 7.51 0.19
CA GLY A 59 3.29 6.31 0.98
C GLY A 59 3.39 5.04 0.15
N MET A 60 3.30 3.92 0.85
CA MET A 60 3.49 2.61 0.26
C MET A 60 2.46 1.64 0.84
N ALA A 61 1.82 0.88 -0.03
CA ALA A 61 1.00 -0.26 0.39
C ALA A 61 1.79 -1.54 0.15
N GLU A 62 1.70 -2.47 1.07
CA GLU A 62 2.33 -3.78 0.96
C GLU A 62 1.28 -4.85 1.14
N LEU A 63 1.24 -5.77 0.18
CA LEU A 63 0.24 -6.84 0.13
C LEU A 63 0.96 -8.18 0.03
N TRP A 64 0.73 -9.08 0.99
CA TRP A 64 1.37 -10.40 1.02
C TRP A 64 0.41 -11.48 0.54
N PHE A 65 0.94 -12.36 -0.31
CA PHE A 65 0.24 -13.54 -0.83
C PHE A 65 1.12 -14.76 -0.66
N ASP A 66 0.53 -15.94 -0.51
CA ASP A 66 1.29 -17.17 -0.30
C ASP A 66 2.23 -17.47 -1.48
N ASN A 67 1.76 -17.25 -2.71
CA ASN A 67 2.48 -17.61 -3.92
C ASN A 67 1.89 -16.88 -5.13
N TRP A 68 2.47 -17.11 -6.31
CA TRP A 68 1.98 -16.49 -7.55
C TRP A 68 0.55 -16.86 -7.87
N GLU A 69 0.16 -18.10 -7.63
CA GLU A 69 -1.20 -18.56 -7.89
C GLU A 69 -2.21 -17.74 -7.07
N ALA A 70 -1.90 -17.49 -5.80
CA ALA A 70 -2.76 -16.69 -4.93
C ALA A 70 -2.87 -15.25 -5.42
N LEU A 71 -1.75 -14.63 -5.81
CA LEU A 71 -1.76 -13.27 -6.33
C LEU A 71 -2.57 -13.17 -7.63
N LEU A 72 -2.36 -14.09 -8.56
CA LEU A 72 -3.06 -14.08 -9.83
C LEU A 72 -4.57 -14.30 -9.64
N ALA A 73 -4.95 -15.21 -8.74
CA ALA A 73 -6.36 -15.43 -8.41
C ALA A 73 -6.99 -14.17 -7.79
N ALA A 74 -6.27 -13.51 -6.89
CA ALA A 74 -6.75 -12.27 -6.27
C ALA A 74 -7.00 -11.19 -7.31
N ARG A 75 -6.13 -11.05 -8.30
CA ARG A 75 -6.26 -10.04 -9.36
C ARG A 75 -7.49 -10.22 -10.23
N GLU A 76 -8.00 -11.43 -10.32
CA GLU A 76 -9.21 -11.72 -11.09
C GLU A 76 -10.49 -11.49 -10.30
N SER A 77 -10.40 -11.15 -9.03
CA SER A 77 -11.55 -11.04 -8.15
C SER A 77 -12.29 -9.70 -8.30
N PRO A 78 -13.61 -9.68 -8.03
CA PRO A 78 -14.34 -8.41 -8.01
C PRO A 78 -13.85 -7.48 -6.90
N GLN A 79 -13.31 -8.03 -5.82
CA GLN A 79 -12.77 -7.23 -4.71
C GLN A 79 -11.50 -6.47 -5.14
N TRP A 80 -10.64 -7.10 -5.94
CA TRP A 80 -9.47 -6.40 -6.51
C TRP A 80 -9.92 -5.26 -7.41
N LYS A 81 -10.92 -5.53 -8.26
CA LYS A 81 -11.47 -4.52 -9.15
C LYS A 81 -12.05 -3.35 -8.36
N ALA A 82 -12.79 -3.62 -7.31
CA ALA A 82 -13.35 -2.57 -6.45
C ALA A 82 -12.26 -1.73 -5.82
N SER A 83 -11.17 -2.35 -5.34
CA SER A 83 -10.03 -1.64 -4.78
C SER A 83 -9.35 -0.76 -5.82
N SER A 84 -9.14 -1.29 -7.03
CA SER A 84 -8.51 -0.52 -8.11
C SER A 84 -9.36 0.67 -8.55
N GLU A 85 -10.67 0.48 -8.64
CA GLU A 85 -11.57 1.57 -9.01
C GLU A 85 -11.63 2.66 -7.96
N ASP A 86 -11.51 2.31 -6.69
CA ASP A 86 -11.52 3.29 -5.60
C ASP A 86 -10.28 4.19 -5.62
N GLU A 87 -9.20 3.74 -6.22
CA GLU A 87 -7.94 4.51 -6.27
C GLU A 87 -8.10 5.87 -6.92
N LYS A 88 -8.98 6.01 -7.89
CA LYS A 88 -9.21 7.29 -8.56
C LYS A 88 -9.70 8.38 -7.60
N ASN A 89 -10.23 8.00 -6.45
CA ASN A 89 -10.75 8.95 -5.48
C ASN A 89 -9.65 9.62 -4.65
N PHE A 90 -8.44 9.04 -4.61
CA PHE A 90 -7.40 9.61 -3.74
C PHE A 90 -5.98 9.53 -4.29
N ILE A 91 -5.73 8.77 -5.36
CA ILE A 91 -4.39 8.57 -5.92
C ILE A 91 -4.22 9.33 -7.24
N ASP A 92 -3.01 9.86 -7.44
CA ASP A 92 -2.56 10.36 -8.74
C ASP A 92 -1.93 9.19 -9.51
N HIS A 93 -2.65 8.63 -10.46
CA HIS A 93 -2.21 7.47 -11.23
C HIS A 93 -1.00 7.74 -12.14
N ASN A 94 -0.66 9.00 -12.35
CA ASN A 94 0.54 9.35 -13.13
C ASN A 94 1.81 9.23 -12.30
N LYS A 95 1.69 9.03 -11.00
CA LYS A 95 2.81 9.00 -10.05
C LYS A 95 2.68 7.81 -9.13
N VAL A 96 2.68 6.62 -9.70
CA VAL A 96 2.67 5.36 -8.96
C VAL A 96 3.83 4.51 -9.43
N ALA A 97 4.27 3.61 -8.56
CA ALA A 97 5.27 2.60 -8.90
C ALA A 97 4.92 1.32 -8.15
N TYR A 98 5.12 0.18 -8.79
CA TYR A 98 4.87 -1.08 -8.10
C TYR A 98 5.82 -2.16 -8.60
N PHE A 99 6.04 -3.14 -7.76
CA PHE A 99 6.78 -4.35 -8.12
C PHE A 99 6.40 -5.46 -7.16
N VAL A 100 6.63 -6.69 -7.60
CA VAL A 100 6.47 -7.86 -6.75
C VAL A 100 7.84 -8.26 -6.23
N SER A 101 7.90 -8.63 -4.96
CA SER A 101 9.15 -8.89 -4.27
C SER A 101 9.06 -10.12 -3.39
N GLU A 102 10.22 -10.57 -2.95
CA GLU A 102 10.36 -11.59 -1.93
C GLU A 102 11.21 -10.99 -0.82
N GLU A 103 10.73 -11.11 0.41
CA GLU A 103 11.46 -10.54 1.54
C GLU A 103 12.63 -11.42 1.95
N HIS A 104 13.75 -10.79 2.25
CA HIS A 104 14.92 -11.45 2.85
C HIS A 104 15.22 -10.72 4.15
N ILE A 105 14.86 -11.30 5.27
CA ILE A 105 15.06 -10.70 6.57
C ILE A 105 16.54 -10.83 6.96
N ILE A 106 17.23 -9.71 7.00
CA ILE A 106 18.65 -9.68 7.36
C ILE A 106 18.82 -9.56 8.87
N LEU A 107 17.91 -8.82 9.51
CA LEU A 107 17.94 -8.62 10.96
C LEU A 107 16.52 -8.32 11.41
N ASP A 108 16.10 -8.99 12.46
CA ASP A 108 14.80 -8.71 13.09
C ASP A 108 14.99 -8.75 14.62
N ARG A 109 14.90 -7.59 15.24
CA ARG A 109 14.95 -7.45 16.70
C ARG A 109 13.62 -7.00 17.28
N THR A 110 12.58 -6.97 16.46
CA THR A 110 11.28 -6.46 16.91
C THR A 110 10.59 -7.40 17.88
N LYS A 111 10.98 -8.66 17.91
CA LYS A 111 10.39 -9.70 18.79
C LYS A 111 11.26 -10.00 20.01
N GLU A 112 12.34 -9.25 20.22
CA GLU A 112 13.19 -9.46 21.38
C GLU A 112 12.49 -9.01 22.65
N ASN A 113 12.60 -9.84 23.68
CA ASN A 113 12.14 -9.48 25.03
C ASN A 113 13.21 -8.68 25.74
N LYS A 114 12.79 -7.65 26.45
CA LYS A 114 13.69 -6.78 27.21
C LYS A 114 13.52 -6.98 28.69
#